data_154c80aac91ea3bb8558ca2d59fed1c8
#
_entry.id   154c80aac91ea3bb8558ca2d59fed1c8
#
_cell.length_a   1.000
_cell.length_b   1.000
_cell.length_c   1.000
_cell.angle_alpha   90.00
_cell.angle_beta   90.00
_cell.angle_gamma   90.00
#
_symmetry.space_group_name_H-M   'P 1'
#
loop_
_entity.id
_entity.type
_entity.pdbx_description
1 polymer ?
#
loop_
_entity_poly.entity_id
_entity_poly.type
_entity_poly.pdbx_seq_one_letter_code
_entity_poly.pdbx_strand_id
1 'polypeptide(L)'
;MTADASTALSVRAKVQKFLEAACTGNLDLLKKISNQLDEGKGMAETVEAVKDGNNRTALHFAAREGQKDICEFLLGELKLEADVRDDEGETPLIHAARQGHVDTVKYLLEQGANPSASSNLGATALHHAAGIGNIEIMELLISKGVDVESQSDAGTPLIWAAGHDQPESVKLLLKHNAKANSETDDGITPLLSTVAAGSIQCLQLLIEAGANPNINAGGATPLHVAADVGNVEVIRCLLNAGADPNASDDEGFKPIQVAALRENLEVVEILFPVTSPVSKVADWSVDGVIKHTLSEANMGNIKEAELPKSPSPQKPKVVEVGPEEKKRSMEAKQRGDEAFKRKDYQTAIDAYTQAIDLDPNEAVLLSNRSLCWLRMGQGEHALEDARACRALRPDWHKACYREGAALRLLQRFHDAANAFYEGVQLQPENQELVDAFREAVEAGRKFHGTDQQKSSS
;
A
#
# COMPACT_ATOMS: atom_id res chain seq x y z
N MET A 1 -5.63 -24.00 38.48
CA MET A 1 -5.40 -23.01 37.41
C MET A 1 -4.25 -23.32 36.48
N THR A 2 -3.33 -24.24 36.80
CA THR A 2 -2.15 -24.57 35.96
C THR A 2 -2.39 -25.66 34.89
N ALA A 3 -3.35 -26.54 35.07
CA ALA A 3 -3.68 -27.60 34.10
C ALA A 3 -4.39 -27.07 32.85
N ASP A 4 -5.33 -26.13 33.01
CA ASP A 4 -6.09 -25.51 31.90
C ASP A 4 -5.20 -24.69 30.94
N ALA A 5 -4.24 -23.93 31.46
CA ALA A 5 -3.32 -23.14 30.66
C ALA A 5 -2.35 -24.02 29.82
N SER A 6 -1.90 -25.15 30.38
CA SER A 6 -1.05 -26.12 29.67
C SER A 6 -1.81 -26.83 28.56
N THR A 7 -3.09 -27.16 28.79
CA THR A 7 -3.96 -27.81 27.81
C THR A 7 -4.30 -26.85 26.65
N ALA A 8 -4.63 -25.58 26.95
CA ALA A 8 -4.90 -24.55 25.96
C ALA A 8 -3.68 -24.23 25.08
N LEU A 9 -2.47 -24.18 25.65
CA LEU A 9 -1.20 -24.04 24.91
C LEU A 9 -0.96 -25.24 23.97
N SER A 10 -1.29 -26.45 24.44
CA SER A 10 -1.18 -27.68 23.63
C SER A 10 -2.17 -27.66 22.44
N VAL A 11 -3.43 -27.24 22.64
CA VAL A 11 -4.43 -27.11 21.55
C VAL A 11 -3.99 -26.06 20.54
N ARG A 12 -3.57 -24.87 20.99
CA ARG A 12 -3.07 -23.82 20.09
C ARG A 12 -1.88 -24.28 19.23
N ALA A 13 -0.95 -25.03 19.82
CA ALA A 13 0.18 -25.58 19.08
C ALA A 13 -0.27 -26.63 18.04
N LYS A 14 -1.31 -27.42 18.32
CA LYS A 14 -1.88 -28.37 17.33
C LYS A 14 -2.57 -27.63 16.20
N VAL A 15 -3.36 -26.59 16.49
CA VAL A 15 -4.01 -25.73 15.49
C VAL A 15 -2.98 -25.12 14.55
N GLN A 16 -1.91 -24.54 15.11
CA GLN A 16 -0.84 -23.97 14.31
C GLN A 16 -0.17 -25.00 13.38
N LYS A 17 0.16 -26.18 13.90
CA LYS A 17 0.74 -27.28 13.11
C LYS A 17 -0.25 -27.82 12.05
N PHE A 18 -1.54 -27.80 12.34
CA PHE A 18 -2.57 -28.20 11.38
C PHE A 18 -2.61 -27.23 10.19
N LEU A 19 -2.65 -25.92 10.45
CA LEU A 19 -2.64 -24.91 9.39
C LEU A 19 -1.30 -24.90 8.62
N GLU A 20 -0.19 -25.13 9.31
CA GLU A 20 1.13 -25.30 8.67
C GLU A 20 1.17 -26.54 7.76
N ALA A 21 0.54 -27.65 8.18
CA ALA A 21 0.42 -28.84 7.33
C ALA A 21 -0.41 -28.56 6.07
N ALA A 22 -1.46 -27.72 6.17
CA ALA A 22 -2.21 -27.25 5.03
C ALA A 22 -1.38 -26.39 4.07
N CYS A 23 -0.57 -25.47 4.60
CA CYS A 23 0.36 -24.65 3.80
C CYS A 23 1.40 -25.50 3.06
N THR A 24 1.98 -26.49 3.75
CA THR A 24 3.10 -27.29 3.22
C THR A 24 2.65 -28.51 2.37
N GLY A 25 1.35 -28.74 2.23
CA GLY A 25 0.82 -29.89 1.51
C GLY A 25 0.99 -31.24 2.22
N ASN A 26 1.28 -31.22 3.52
CA ASN A 26 1.52 -32.46 4.26
C ASN A 26 0.19 -33.11 4.71
N LEU A 27 -0.45 -33.83 3.79
CA LEU A 27 -1.75 -34.46 3.99
C LEU A 27 -1.75 -35.47 5.14
N ASP A 28 -0.69 -36.29 5.29
CA ASP A 28 -0.61 -37.28 6.36
C ASP A 28 -0.54 -36.63 7.74
N LEU A 29 0.24 -35.53 7.86
CA LEU A 29 0.32 -34.76 9.09
C LEU A 29 -1.01 -34.07 9.38
N LEU A 30 -1.66 -33.49 8.37
CA LEU A 30 -2.95 -32.84 8.48
C LEU A 30 -4.00 -33.84 9.00
N LYS A 31 -4.14 -35.01 8.38
CA LYS A 31 -5.06 -36.09 8.81
C LYS A 31 -4.75 -36.57 10.23
N LYS A 32 -3.47 -36.71 10.58
CA LYS A 32 -3.04 -37.11 11.92
C LYS A 32 -3.43 -36.08 12.99
N ILE A 33 -3.23 -34.81 12.72
CA ILE A 33 -3.57 -33.74 13.67
C ILE A 33 -5.09 -33.58 13.77
N SER A 34 -5.84 -33.69 12.66
CA SER A 34 -7.30 -33.68 12.68
C SER A 34 -7.86 -34.71 13.65
N ASN A 35 -7.34 -35.96 13.59
CA ASN A 35 -7.74 -37.03 14.51
C ASN A 35 -7.37 -36.73 15.98
N GLN A 36 -6.30 -35.94 16.23
CA GLN A 36 -5.90 -35.54 17.59
C GLN A 36 -6.70 -34.37 18.15
N LEU A 37 -7.34 -33.59 17.28
CA LEU A 37 -8.22 -32.48 17.63
C LEU A 37 -9.67 -32.91 17.75
N ASP A 38 -10.04 -34.03 17.12
CA ASP A 38 -11.39 -34.56 17.18
C ASP A 38 -11.75 -35.07 18.59
N GLU A 39 -12.69 -34.40 19.20
CA GLU A 39 -13.25 -34.70 20.53
C GLU A 39 -14.54 -35.55 20.39
N GLY A 40 -14.71 -36.25 19.27
CA GLY A 40 -15.88 -37.09 19.00
C GLY A 40 -17.01 -36.39 18.22
N LYS A 41 -16.75 -35.21 17.67
CA LYS A 41 -17.68 -34.46 16.78
C LYS A 41 -17.60 -34.93 15.34
N GLY A 42 -16.53 -35.60 15.00
CA GLY A 42 -16.23 -36.02 13.63
C GLY A 42 -15.21 -35.08 12.94
N MET A 43 -14.43 -35.67 12.04
CA MET A 43 -13.31 -34.99 11.40
C MET A 43 -13.74 -33.74 10.62
N ALA A 44 -14.85 -33.78 9.90
CA ALA A 44 -15.32 -32.66 9.10
C ALA A 44 -15.62 -31.42 9.99
N GLU A 45 -16.44 -31.59 11.03
CA GLU A 45 -16.80 -30.51 11.95
C GLU A 45 -15.58 -29.97 12.71
N THR A 46 -14.67 -30.87 13.10
CA THR A 46 -13.40 -30.49 13.77
C THR A 46 -12.53 -29.64 12.85
N VAL A 47 -12.36 -30.03 11.58
CA VAL A 47 -11.52 -29.32 10.61
C VAL A 47 -12.12 -27.96 10.24
N GLU A 48 -13.44 -27.88 10.07
CA GLU A 48 -14.17 -26.65 9.77
C GLU A 48 -14.06 -25.63 10.91
N ALA A 49 -14.04 -26.09 12.15
CA ALA A 49 -13.89 -25.22 13.33
C ALA A 49 -12.48 -24.66 13.52
N VAL A 50 -11.45 -25.24 12.85
CA VAL A 50 -10.06 -24.75 12.97
C VAL A 50 -9.83 -23.56 12.07
N LYS A 51 -9.61 -22.41 12.69
CA LYS A 51 -9.35 -21.13 12.03
C LYS A 51 -8.18 -20.41 12.69
N ASP A 52 -7.50 -19.57 11.93
CA ASP A 52 -6.49 -18.64 12.48
C ASP A 52 -7.14 -17.36 13.05
N GLY A 53 -6.30 -16.39 13.44
CA GLY A 53 -6.76 -15.11 13.97
C GLY A 53 -7.52 -14.21 12.98
N ASN A 54 -7.50 -14.54 11.67
CA ASN A 54 -8.19 -13.82 10.60
C ASN A 54 -9.31 -14.68 9.98
N ASN A 55 -9.86 -15.63 10.71
CA ASN A 55 -10.87 -16.59 10.26
C ASN A 55 -10.47 -17.48 9.07
N ARG A 56 -9.18 -17.55 8.70
CA ARG A 56 -8.71 -18.39 7.60
C ARG A 56 -8.66 -19.85 8.04
N THR A 57 -9.26 -20.71 7.22
CA THR A 57 -9.30 -22.18 7.40
C THR A 57 -8.14 -22.86 6.69
N ALA A 58 -7.96 -24.18 6.91
CA ALA A 58 -6.99 -24.97 6.16
C ALA A 58 -7.19 -24.89 4.65
N LEU A 59 -8.44 -24.70 4.17
CA LEU A 59 -8.72 -24.57 2.74
C LEU A 59 -8.17 -23.25 2.16
N HIS A 60 -8.24 -22.14 2.89
CA HIS A 60 -7.60 -20.88 2.48
C HIS A 60 -6.10 -21.03 2.33
N PHE A 61 -5.44 -21.66 3.32
CA PHE A 61 -4.00 -21.88 3.28
C PHE A 61 -3.59 -22.83 2.16
N ALA A 62 -4.31 -23.95 2.01
CA ALA A 62 -4.05 -24.90 0.93
C ALA A 62 -4.24 -24.27 -0.46
N ALA A 63 -5.30 -23.49 -0.63
CA ALA A 63 -5.57 -22.78 -1.88
C ALA A 63 -4.52 -21.72 -2.20
N ARG A 64 -4.10 -20.95 -1.19
CA ARG A 64 -3.05 -19.92 -1.32
C ARG A 64 -1.71 -20.51 -1.74
N GLU A 65 -1.36 -21.70 -1.23
CA GLU A 65 -0.07 -22.35 -1.52
C GLU A 65 -0.18 -23.40 -2.64
N GLY A 66 -1.32 -23.50 -3.32
CA GLY A 66 -1.52 -24.39 -4.45
C GLY A 66 -1.58 -25.89 -4.08
N GLN A 67 -1.86 -26.23 -2.81
CA GLN A 67 -1.85 -27.60 -2.30
C GLN A 67 -3.12 -28.34 -2.68
N LYS A 68 -3.20 -28.76 -3.94
CA LYS A 68 -4.38 -29.39 -4.53
C LYS A 68 -4.83 -30.64 -3.75
N ASP A 69 -3.91 -31.52 -3.34
CA ASP A 69 -4.22 -32.74 -2.60
C ASP A 69 -4.93 -32.46 -1.27
N ILE A 70 -4.54 -31.37 -0.60
CA ILE A 70 -5.23 -30.91 0.61
C ILE A 70 -6.64 -30.41 0.27
N CYS A 71 -6.79 -29.64 -0.81
CA CYS A 71 -8.10 -29.18 -1.27
C CYS A 71 -8.99 -30.38 -1.65
N GLU A 72 -8.44 -31.41 -2.31
CA GLU A 72 -9.13 -32.65 -2.63
C GLU A 72 -9.61 -33.38 -1.38
N PHE A 73 -8.80 -33.48 -0.36
CA PHE A 73 -9.19 -34.05 0.91
C PHE A 73 -10.31 -33.23 1.58
N LEU A 74 -10.15 -31.90 1.69
CA LEU A 74 -11.09 -31.04 2.40
C LEU A 74 -12.47 -30.98 1.70
N LEU A 75 -12.49 -30.80 0.38
CA LEU A 75 -13.73 -30.66 -0.38
C LEU A 75 -14.27 -32.02 -0.91
N GLY A 76 -13.38 -32.91 -1.35
CA GLY A 76 -13.74 -34.17 -1.92
C GLY A 76 -14.11 -35.24 -0.88
N GLU A 77 -13.26 -35.44 0.15
CA GLU A 77 -13.49 -36.46 1.19
C GLU A 77 -14.37 -35.92 2.33
N LEU A 78 -14.03 -34.76 2.90
CA LEU A 78 -14.75 -34.19 4.05
C LEU A 78 -16.01 -33.40 3.68
N LYS A 79 -16.19 -33.05 2.41
CA LYS A 79 -17.34 -32.27 1.90
C LYS A 79 -17.54 -30.93 2.55
N LEU A 80 -16.45 -30.23 2.88
CA LEU A 80 -16.50 -28.89 3.44
C LEU A 80 -17.00 -27.88 2.40
N GLU A 81 -17.43 -26.72 2.86
CA GLU A 81 -17.87 -25.62 2.00
C GLU A 81 -16.68 -25.00 1.25
N ALA A 82 -16.84 -24.78 -0.08
CA ALA A 82 -15.78 -24.21 -0.92
C ALA A 82 -15.66 -22.69 -0.79
N ASP A 83 -16.76 -21.98 -0.44
CA ASP A 83 -16.86 -20.53 -0.39
C ASP A 83 -16.76 -19.95 1.03
N VAL A 84 -16.08 -20.67 1.93
CA VAL A 84 -15.76 -20.13 3.26
C VAL A 84 -15.05 -18.79 3.13
N ARG A 85 -15.40 -17.82 3.99
CA ARG A 85 -14.83 -16.46 3.97
C ARG A 85 -13.95 -16.21 5.16
N ASP A 86 -12.82 -15.56 4.94
CA ASP A 86 -11.99 -15.00 6.00
C ASP A 86 -12.49 -13.61 6.45
N ASP A 87 -11.75 -12.92 7.32
CA ASP A 87 -12.15 -11.60 7.85
C ASP A 87 -12.17 -10.51 6.76
N GLU A 88 -11.37 -10.66 5.70
CA GLU A 88 -11.38 -9.78 4.53
C GLU A 88 -12.48 -10.14 3.53
N GLY A 89 -13.29 -11.14 3.83
CA GLY A 89 -14.35 -11.67 2.96
C GLY A 89 -13.80 -12.46 1.79
N GLU A 90 -12.51 -12.80 1.79
CA GLU A 90 -11.87 -13.54 0.72
C GLU A 90 -12.19 -15.04 0.82
N THR A 91 -12.35 -15.68 -0.33
CA THR A 91 -12.57 -17.11 -0.45
C THR A 91 -11.28 -17.84 -0.84
N PRO A 92 -11.19 -19.17 -0.63
CA PRO A 92 -10.07 -19.96 -1.12
C PRO A 92 -9.78 -19.77 -2.61
N LEU A 93 -10.83 -19.58 -3.44
CA LEU A 93 -10.67 -19.30 -4.86
C LEU A 93 -9.93 -17.98 -5.13
N ILE A 94 -10.24 -16.92 -4.37
CA ILE A 94 -9.54 -15.64 -4.47
C ILE A 94 -8.06 -15.81 -4.07
N HIS A 95 -7.77 -16.54 -2.99
CA HIS A 95 -6.40 -16.82 -2.57
C HIS A 95 -5.61 -17.61 -3.62
N ALA A 96 -6.22 -18.65 -4.24
CA ALA A 96 -5.57 -19.44 -5.29
C ALA A 96 -5.30 -18.59 -6.55
N ALA A 97 -6.26 -17.77 -6.96
CA ALA A 97 -6.14 -16.90 -8.14
C ALA A 97 -5.06 -15.82 -7.95
N ARG A 98 -4.98 -15.22 -6.74
CA ARG A 98 -3.95 -14.23 -6.38
C ARG A 98 -2.53 -14.77 -6.51
N GLN A 99 -2.33 -16.05 -6.21
CA GLN A 99 -1.01 -16.70 -6.29
C GLN A 99 -0.78 -17.41 -7.63
N GLY A 100 -1.77 -17.42 -8.51
CA GLY A 100 -1.64 -17.99 -9.86
C GLY A 100 -1.70 -19.51 -9.94
N HIS A 101 -2.29 -20.18 -8.95
CA HIS A 101 -2.37 -21.65 -8.89
C HIS A 101 -3.50 -22.21 -9.77
N VAL A 102 -3.23 -22.35 -11.05
CA VAL A 102 -4.22 -22.76 -12.09
C VAL A 102 -4.94 -24.06 -11.74
N ASP A 103 -4.23 -25.12 -11.38
CA ASP A 103 -4.82 -26.43 -11.09
C ASP A 103 -5.72 -26.40 -9.85
N THR A 104 -5.35 -25.60 -8.85
CA THR A 104 -6.16 -25.40 -7.64
C THR A 104 -7.42 -24.59 -7.95
N VAL A 105 -7.30 -23.53 -8.77
CA VAL A 105 -8.46 -22.75 -9.25
C VAL A 105 -9.42 -23.64 -10.02
N LYS A 106 -8.93 -24.45 -10.96
CA LYS A 106 -9.76 -25.42 -11.71
C LYS A 106 -10.52 -26.35 -10.78
N TYR A 107 -9.78 -26.93 -9.82
CA TYR A 107 -10.38 -27.88 -8.89
C TYR A 107 -11.45 -27.21 -7.99
N LEU A 108 -11.16 -26.02 -7.43
CA LEU A 108 -12.13 -25.29 -6.61
C LEU A 108 -13.42 -25.00 -7.39
N LEU A 109 -13.31 -24.57 -8.64
CA LEU A 109 -14.46 -24.30 -9.52
C LEU A 109 -15.23 -25.58 -9.86
N GLU A 110 -14.56 -26.73 -10.02
CA GLU A 110 -15.18 -28.04 -10.20
C GLU A 110 -15.94 -28.52 -8.96
N GLN A 111 -15.47 -28.13 -7.77
CA GLN A 111 -16.13 -28.41 -6.49
C GLN A 111 -17.25 -27.43 -6.15
N GLY A 112 -17.55 -26.49 -7.05
CA GLY A 112 -18.69 -25.58 -6.93
C GLY A 112 -18.37 -24.25 -6.27
N ALA A 113 -17.08 -23.87 -6.14
CA ALA A 113 -16.72 -22.53 -5.68
C ALA A 113 -17.34 -21.47 -6.61
N ASN A 114 -17.87 -20.41 -6.01
CA ASN A 114 -18.48 -19.29 -6.74
C ASN A 114 -17.40 -18.45 -7.45
N PRO A 115 -17.34 -18.47 -8.80
CA PRO A 115 -16.32 -17.76 -9.55
C PRO A 115 -16.43 -16.23 -9.41
N SER A 116 -17.62 -15.73 -9.03
CA SER A 116 -17.90 -14.30 -8.86
C SER A 116 -17.88 -13.84 -7.40
N ALA A 117 -17.43 -14.69 -6.47
CA ALA A 117 -17.26 -14.28 -5.09
C ALA A 117 -16.28 -13.10 -4.99
N SER A 118 -16.64 -12.08 -4.20
CA SER A 118 -15.83 -10.90 -3.98
C SER A 118 -15.44 -10.74 -2.51
N SER A 119 -14.30 -10.13 -2.25
CA SER A 119 -13.87 -9.71 -0.92
C SER A 119 -14.74 -8.57 -0.37
N ASN A 120 -14.51 -8.14 0.88
CA ASN A 120 -15.19 -6.98 1.46
C ASN A 120 -14.91 -5.67 0.68
N LEU A 121 -13.78 -5.59 -0.02
CA LEU A 121 -13.42 -4.48 -0.91
C LEU A 121 -13.86 -4.70 -2.37
N GLY A 122 -14.71 -5.67 -2.64
CA GLY A 122 -15.26 -5.95 -3.98
C GLY A 122 -14.32 -6.73 -4.91
N ALA A 123 -13.07 -7.00 -4.53
CA ALA A 123 -12.12 -7.70 -5.39
C ALA A 123 -12.50 -9.17 -5.58
N THR A 124 -12.55 -9.65 -6.83
CA THR A 124 -12.82 -11.04 -7.22
C THR A 124 -11.54 -11.76 -7.62
N ALA A 125 -11.63 -13.07 -7.81
CA ALA A 125 -10.53 -13.86 -8.39
C ALA A 125 -10.05 -13.30 -9.76
N LEU A 126 -10.94 -12.70 -10.55
CA LEU A 126 -10.59 -12.10 -11.85
C LEU A 126 -9.73 -10.84 -11.70
N HIS A 127 -9.96 -10.00 -10.69
CA HIS A 127 -9.11 -8.83 -10.41
C HIS A 127 -7.66 -9.27 -10.14
N HIS A 128 -7.49 -10.25 -9.25
CA HIS A 128 -6.16 -10.77 -8.90
C HIS A 128 -5.48 -11.44 -10.08
N ALA A 129 -6.21 -12.31 -10.83
CA ALA A 129 -5.66 -12.96 -12.01
C ALA A 129 -5.24 -11.93 -13.09
N ALA A 130 -6.02 -10.86 -13.26
CA ALA A 130 -5.71 -9.78 -14.20
C ALA A 130 -4.48 -8.98 -13.76
N GLY A 131 -4.35 -8.67 -12.46
CA GLY A 131 -3.22 -7.94 -11.91
C GLY A 131 -1.89 -8.69 -11.96
N ILE A 132 -1.92 -10.04 -11.81
CA ILE A 132 -0.70 -10.87 -11.94
C ILE A 132 -0.42 -11.36 -13.37
N GLY A 133 -1.29 -11.08 -14.33
CA GLY A 133 -1.09 -11.48 -15.71
C GLY A 133 -1.40 -12.95 -16.02
N ASN A 134 -2.16 -13.66 -15.18
CA ASN A 134 -2.44 -15.08 -15.38
C ASN A 134 -3.61 -15.29 -16.36
N ILE A 135 -3.28 -15.37 -17.63
CA ILE A 135 -4.25 -15.49 -18.74
C ILE A 135 -5.10 -16.75 -18.61
N GLU A 136 -4.52 -17.88 -18.19
CA GLU A 136 -5.25 -19.15 -18.09
C GLU A 136 -6.34 -19.09 -17.01
N ILE A 137 -6.05 -18.51 -15.85
CA ILE A 137 -7.06 -18.28 -14.79
C ILE A 137 -8.12 -17.30 -15.28
N MET A 138 -7.73 -16.21 -15.95
CA MET A 138 -8.67 -15.23 -16.48
C MET A 138 -9.63 -15.85 -17.48
N GLU A 139 -9.13 -16.60 -18.48
CA GLU A 139 -9.95 -17.28 -19.47
C GLU A 139 -10.93 -18.27 -18.81
N LEU A 140 -10.44 -19.00 -17.81
CA LEU A 140 -11.26 -19.93 -17.04
C LEU A 140 -12.40 -19.21 -16.32
N LEU A 141 -12.11 -18.14 -15.59
CA LEU A 141 -13.11 -17.36 -14.84
C LEU A 141 -14.12 -16.70 -15.78
N ILE A 142 -13.67 -16.11 -16.88
CA ILE A 142 -14.53 -15.50 -17.89
C ILE A 142 -15.42 -16.57 -18.54
N SER A 143 -14.90 -17.78 -18.83
CA SER A 143 -15.70 -18.87 -19.35
C SER A 143 -16.81 -19.37 -18.39
N LYS A 144 -16.62 -19.13 -17.09
CA LYS A 144 -17.62 -19.39 -16.04
C LYS A 144 -18.63 -18.25 -15.86
N GLY A 145 -18.54 -17.20 -16.68
CA GLY A 145 -19.48 -16.08 -16.69
C GLY A 145 -19.18 -14.99 -15.66
N VAL A 146 -17.94 -14.90 -15.18
CA VAL A 146 -17.54 -13.78 -14.31
C VAL A 146 -17.62 -12.49 -15.12
N ASP A 147 -18.24 -11.47 -14.54
CA ASP A 147 -18.37 -10.15 -15.16
C ASP A 147 -17.00 -9.46 -15.22
N VAL A 148 -16.54 -9.12 -16.42
CA VAL A 148 -15.29 -8.40 -16.66
C VAL A 148 -15.33 -6.95 -16.18
N GLU A 149 -16.54 -6.42 -15.89
CA GLU A 149 -16.78 -5.09 -15.33
C GLU A 149 -17.04 -5.12 -13.82
N SER A 150 -16.78 -6.25 -13.14
CA SER A 150 -16.87 -6.32 -11.68
C SER A 150 -16.09 -5.16 -11.05
N GLN A 151 -16.69 -4.50 -10.05
CA GLN A 151 -16.08 -3.35 -9.37
C GLN A 151 -15.48 -3.76 -8.04
N SER A 152 -14.31 -3.22 -7.76
CA SER A 152 -13.70 -3.20 -6.43
C SER A 152 -13.39 -1.76 -6.04
N ASP A 153 -12.98 -1.52 -4.79
CA ASP A 153 -12.55 -0.18 -4.34
C ASP A 153 -11.39 0.37 -5.20
N ALA A 154 -10.56 -0.52 -5.75
CA ALA A 154 -9.47 -0.17 -6.67
C ALA A 154 -9.86 -0.27 -8.16
N GLY A 155 -11.15 -0.38 -8.46
CA GLY A 155 -11.71 -0.39 -9.82
C GLY A 155 -11.88 -1.77 -10.44
N THR A 156 -12.01 -1.81 -11.76
CA THR A 156 -12.27 -3.02 -12.55
C THR A 156 -11.01 -3.89 -12.75
N PRO A 157 -11.16 -5.16 -13.17
CA PRO A 157 -10.02 -5.99 -13.57
C PRO A 157 -9.14 -5.35 -14.64
N LEU A 158 -9.71 -4.50 -15.53
CA LEU A 158 -8.95 -3.78 -16.54
C LEU A 158 -8.05 -2.69 -15.91
N ILE A 159 -8.55 -1.97 -14.90
CA ILE A 159 -7.74 -1.00 -14.12
C ILE A 159 -6.60 -1.72 -13.40
N TRP A 160 -6.86 -2.89 -12.80
CA TRP A 160 -5.84 -3.69 -12.15
C TRP A 160 -4.77 -4.17 -13.14
N ALA A 161 -5.17 -4.74 -14.28
CA ALA A 161 -4.24 -5.18 -15.32
C ALA A 161 -3.36 -4.02 -15.83
N ALA A 162 -3.97 -2.86 -16.06
CA ALA A 162 -3.29 -1.66 -16.54
C ALA A 162 -2.26 -1.11 -15.52
N GLY A 163 -2.65 -1.04 -14.25
CA GLY A 163 -1.79 -0.55 -13.17
C GLY A 163 -0.63 -1.48 -12.80
N HIS A 164 -0.74 -2.77 -13.13
CA HIS A 164 0.31 -3.76 -12.89
C HIS A 164 1.12 -4.13 -14.14
N ASP A 165 1.01 -3.32 -15.20
CA ASP A 165 1.74 -3.54 -16.47
C ASP A 165 1.54 -4.95 -17.05
N GLN A 166 0.26 -5.37 -17.19
CA GLN A 166 -0.10 -6.69 -17.74
C GLN A 166 -0.76 -6.57 -19.12
N PRO A 167 0.00 -6.37 -20.20
CA PRO A 167 -0.56 -6.08 -21.53
C PRO A 167 -1.42 -7.22 -22.10
N GLU A 168 -1.08 -8.49 -21.85
CA GLU A 168 -1.89 -9.59 -22.32
C GLU A 168 -3.22 -9.70 -21.55
N SER A 169 -3.23 -9.36 -20.27
CA SER A 169 -4.48 -9.23 -19.49
C SER A 169 -5.36 -8.10 -20.02
N VAL A 170 -4.77 -6.91 -20.27
CA VAL A 170 -5.47 -5.78 -20.90
C VAL A 170 -6.10 -6.20 -22.22
N LYS A 171 -5.32 -6.83 -23.09
CA LYS A 171 -5.78 -7.33 -24.39
C LYS A 171 -6.91 -8.34 -24.27
N LEU A 172 -6.80 -9.30 -23.34
CA LEU A 172 -7.85 -10.30 -23.11
C LEU A 172 -9.14 -9.64 -22.61
N LEU A 173 -9.06 -8.73 -21.64
CA LEU A 173 -10.24 -8.05 -21.10
C LEU A 173 -10.93 -7.18 -22.16
N LEU A 174 -10.17 -6.42 -22.95
CA LEU A 174 -10.71 -5.63 -24.06
C LEU A 174 -11.37 -6.54 -25.13
N LYS A 175 -10.80 -7.71 -25.43
CA LYS A 175 -11.41 -8.71 -26.31
C LYS A 175 -12.77 -9.20 -25.78
N HIS A 176 -12.94 -9.23 -24.48
CA HIS A 176 -14.20 -9.58 -23.81
C HIS A 176 -15.08 -8.37 -23.49
N ASN A 177 -14.88 -7.25 -24.22
CA ASN A 177 -15.66 -6.01 -24.17
C ASN A 177 -15.56 -5.25 -22.83
N ALA A 178 -14.45 -5.37 -22.09
CA ALA A 178 -14.18 -4.48 -20.98
C ALA A 178 -14.11 -3.02 -21.48
N LYS A 179 -14.71 -2.10 -20.72
CA LYS A 179 -14.80 -0.69 -21.10
C LYS A 179 -13.46 0.00 -20.88
N ALA A 180 -12.83 0.47 -21.95
CA ALA A 180 -11.54 1.18 -21.89
C ALA A 180 -11.58 2.48 -21.07
N ASN A 181 -12.78 3.03 -20.82
CA ASN A 181 -13.02 4.26 -20.08
C ASN A 181 -13.82 4.02 -18.78
N SER A 182 -13.80 2.80 -18.23
CA SER A 182 -14.34 2.57 -16.88
C SER A 182 -13.55 3.40 -15.86
N GLU A 183 -14.22 3.85 -14.80
CA GLU A 183 -13.60 4.68 -13.78
C GLU A 183 -13.97 4.21 -12.38
N THR A 184 -13.09 4.44 -11.42
CA THR A 184 -13.38 4.29 -9.99
C THR A 184 -14.19 5.49 -9.48
N ASP A 185 -14.68 5.42 -8.23
CA ASP A 185 -15.33 6.55 -7.57
C ASP A 185 -14.42 7.78 -7.48
N ASP A 186 -13.10 7.58 -7.41
CA ASP A 186 -12.09 8.65 -7.44
C ASP A 186 -11.72 9.10 -8.87
N GLY A 187 -12.41 8.60 -9.91
CA GLY A 187 -12.19 8.95 -11.31
C GLY A 187 -10.95 8.31 -11.94
N ILE A 188 -10.33 7.32 -11.31
CA ILE A 188 -9.16 6.61 -11.88
C ILE A 188 -9.64 5.72 -13.02
N THR A 189 -8.97 5.85 -14.18
CA THR A 189 -9.26 5.05 -15.38
C THR A 189 -8.12 4.09 -15.71
N PRO A 190 -8.37 3.05 -16.56
CA PRO A 190 -7.29 2.18 -17.03
C PRO A 190 -6.15 2.96 -17.67
N LEU A 191 -6.46 4.02 -18.43
CA LEU A 191 -5.43 4.85 -19.07
C LEU A 191 -4.57 5.59 -18.05
N LEU A 192 -5.17 6.17 -17.02
CA LEU A 192 -4.42 6.84 -15.93
C LEU A 192 -3.54 5.86 -15.16
N SER A 193 -4.06 4.67 -14.84
CA SER A 193 -3.28 3.62 -14.18
C SER A 193 -2.07 3.20 -15.02
N THR A 194 -2.26 3.09 -16.34
CA THR A 194 -1.17 2.79 -17.28
C THR A 194 -0.11 3.89 -17.33
N VAL A 195 -0.54 5.17 -17.33
CA VAL A 195 0.37 6.32 -17.33
C VAL A 195 1.19 6.35 -16.04
N ALA A 196 0.56 6.12 -14.90
CA ALA A 196 1.24 6.05 -13.61
C ALA A 196 2.23 4.88 -13.53
N ALA A 197 1.89 3.72 -14.12
CA ALA A 197 2.77 2.56 -14.22
C ALA A 197 3.89 2.73 -15.26
N GLY A 198 3.75 3.67 -16.20
CA GLY A 198 4.72 3.89 -17.28
C GLY A 198 4.68 2.84 -18.39
N SER A 199 3.61 2.06 -18.49
CA SER A 199 3.48 0.95 -19.44
C SER A 199 3.08 1.41 -20.83
N ILE A 200 4.01 1.43 -21.77
CA ILE A 200 3.74 1.81 -23.15
C ILE A 200 2.84 0.81 -23.87
N GLN A 201 3.00 -0.49 -23.61
CA GLN A 201 2.21 -1.51 -24.28
C GLN A 201 0.75 -1.46 -23.87
N CYS A 202 0.46 -1.36 -22.56
CA CYS A 202 -0.90 -1.19 -22.07
C CYS A 202 -1.52 0.12 -22.56
N LEU A 203 -0.73 1.22 -22.58
CA LEU A 203 -1.16 2.52 -23.08
C LEU A 203 -1.63 2.44 -24.54
N GLN A 204 -0.85 1.80 -25.42
CA GLN A 204 -1.18 1.62 -26.83
C GLN A 204 -2.47 0.80 -27.01
N LEU A 205 -2.60 -0.33 -26.30
CA LEU A 205 -3.78 -1.17 -26.35
C LEU A 205 -5.05 -0.43 -25.93
N LEU A 206 -4.96 0.39 -24.87
CA LEU A 206 -6.11 1.17 -24.39
C LEU A 206 -6.49 2.29 -25.37
N ILE A 207 -5.50 2.99 -25.95
CA ILE A 207 -5.74 4.01 -26.98
C ILE A 207 -6.40 3.37 -28.22
N GLU A 208 -5.90 2.23 -28.68
CA GLU A 208 -6.51 1.49 -29.81
C GLU A 208 -7.96 1.05 -29.51
N ALA A 209 -8.26 0.78 -28.24
CA ALA A 209 -9.60 0.43 -27.77
C ALA A 209 -10.50 1.67 -27.52
N GLY A 210 -10.04 2.89 -27.80
CA GLY A 210 -10.80 4.12 -27.68
C GLY A 210 -10.79 4.73 -26.28
N ALA A 211 -9.74 4.50 -25.49
CA ALA A 211 -9.54 5.21 -24.23
C ALA A 211 -9.38 6.71 -24.50
N ASN A 212 -10.04 7.54 -23.70
CA ASN A 212 -10.00 8.99 -23.85
C ASN A 212 -8.71 9.57 -23.24
N PRO A 213 -7.77 10.12 -24.05
CA PRO A 213 -6.51 10.67 -23.54
C PRO A 213 -6.68 12.00 -22.81
N ASN A 214 -7.90 12.59 -22.85
CA ASN A 214 -8.23 13.89 -22.24
C ASN A 214 -9.19 13.77 -21.05
N ILE A 215 -9.31 12.58 -20.48
CA ILE A 215 -10.14 12.41 -19.30
C ILE A 215 -9.55 13.22 -18.14
N ASN A 216 -10.41 13.96 -17.44
CA ASN A 216 -10.00 14.66 -16.22
C ASN A 216 -10.38 13.80 -15.03
N ALA A 217 -9.41 13.35 -14.28
CA ALA A 217 -9.58 12.54 -13.09
C ALA A 217 -8.81 13.17 -11.93
N GLY A 218 -9.53 13.47 -10.87
CA GLY A 218 -8.92 14.13 -9.71
C GLY A 218 -8.28 15.49 -10.03
N GLY A 219 -8.83 16.20 -11.01
CA GLY A 219 -8.36 17.53 -11.41
C GLY A 219 -7.23 17.55 -12.44
N ALA A 220 -6.69 16.39 -12.87
CA ALA A 220 -5.58 16.32 -13.81
C ALA A 220 -5.88 15.41 -15.00
N THR A 221 -5.29 15.70 -16.17
CA THR A 221 -5.35 14.80 -17.34
C THR A 221 -4.21 13.79 -17.35
N PRO A 222 -4.30 12.71 -18.14
CA PRO A 222 -3.17 11.75 -18.30
C PRO A 222 -1.86 12.44 -18.70
N LEU A 223 -1.92 13.51 -19.47
CA LEU A 223 -0.73 14.26 -19.89
C LEU A 223 -0.09 15.05 -18.73
N HIS A 224 -0.89 15.54 -17.75
CA HIS A 224 -0.37 16.12 -16.51
C HIS A 224 0.36 15.08 -15.67
N VAL A 225 -0.24 13.90 -15.50
CA VAL A 225 0.38 12.78 -14.76
C VAL A 225 1.67 12.33 -15.43
N ALA A 226 1.67 12.19 -16.76
CA ALA A 226 2.87 11.83 -17.53
C ALA A 226 3.98 12.89 -17.40
N ALA A 227 3.60 14.18 -17.37
CA ALA A 227 4.54 15.29 -17.19
C ALA A 227 5.13 15.34 -15.77
N ASP A 228 4.32 14.98 -14.76
CA ASP A 228 4.76 14.87 -13.36
C ASP A 228 5.76 13.72 -13.15
N VAL A 229 5.45 12.55 -13.73
CA VAL A 229 6.33 11.35 -13.70
C VAL A 229 7.60 11.55 -14.56
N GLY A 230 7.51 12.36 -15.61
CA GLY A 230 8.63 12.64 -16.49
C GLY A 230 8.88 11.56 -17.56
N ASN A 231 7.89 10.72 -17.89
CA ASN A 231 8.07 9.65 -18.86
C ASN A 231 7.85 10.16 -20.28
N VAL A 232 8.96 10.41 -20.97
CA VAL A 232 9.00 10.98 -22.34
C VAL A 232 8.25 10.12 -23.36
N GLU A 233 8.37 8.80 -23.28
CA GLU A 233 7.72 7.90 -24.25
C GLU A 233 6.20 7.90 -24.07
N VAL A 234 5.72 7.89 -22.82
CA VAL A 234 4.30 8.03 -22.49
C VAL A 234 3.75 9.36 -22.99
N ILE A 235 4.48 10.48 -22.79
CA ILE A 235 4.09 11.81 -23.26
C ILE A 235 3.93 11.82 -24.77
N ARG A 236 4.93 11.29 -25.52
CA ARG A 236 4.86 11.20 -26.97
C ARG A 236 3.67 10.35 -27.44
N CYS A 237 3.42 9.24 -26.78
CA CYS A 237 2.30 8.36 -27.10
C CYS A 237 0.96 9.08 -26.86
N LEU A 238 0.79 9.77 -25.73
CA LEU A 238 -0.41 10.54 -25.42
C LEU A 238 -0.65 11.70 -26.41
N LEU A 239 0.41 12.45 -26.76
CA LEU A 239 0.29 13.52 -27.76
C LEU A 239 -0.12 12.98 -29.13
N ASN A 240 0.45 11.85 -29.56
CA ASN A 240 0.07 11.19 -30.80
C ASN A 240 -1.38 10.68 -30.78
N ALA A 241 -1.90 10.34 -29.59
CA ALA A 241 -3.28 9.93 -29.37
C ALA A 241 -4.26 11.11 -29.26
N GLY A 242 -3.78 12.36 -29.35
CA GLY A 242 -4.62 13.56 -29.29
C GLY A 242 -4.85 14.10 -27.88
N ALA A 243 -3.93 13.82 -26.94
CA ALA A 243 -3.93 14.48 -25.65
C ALA A 243 -3.73 16.00 -25.84
N ASP A 244 -4.55 16.80 -25.17
CA ASP A 244 -4.50 18.27 -25.24
C ASP A 244 -3.37 18.83 -24.35
N PRO A 245 -2.28 19.37 -24.93
CA PRO A 245 -1.18 19.94 -24.16
C PRO A 245 -1.57 21.28 -23.50
N ASN A 246 -2.75 21.81 -23.81
CA ASN A 246 -3.27 23.07 -23.28
C ASN A 246 -4.33 22.89 -22.18
N ALA A 247 -4.71 21.66 -21.88
CA ALA A 247 -5.61 21.40 -20.77
C ALA A 247 -5.01 21.98 -19.46
N SER A 248 -5.87 22.51 -18.61
CA SER A 248 -5.46 22.98 -17.29
C SER A 248 -5.95 21.99 -16.23
N ASP A 249 -5.13 21.76 -15.23
CA ASP A 249 -5.52 21.05 -14.01
C ASP A 249 -6.38 21.97 -13.10
N ASP A 250 -6.75 21.46 -11.93
CA ASP A 250 -7.55 22.21 -10.95
C ASP A 250 -6.80 23.41 -10.35
N GLU A 251 -5.47 23.43 -10.40
CA GLU A 251 -4.65 24.56 -9.99
C GLU A 251 -4.44 25.59 -11.13
N GLY A 252 -4.90 25.25 -12.33
CA GLY A 252 -4.78 26.05 -13.54
C GLY A 252 -3.46 25.88 -14.27
N PHE A 253 -2.64 24.88 -13.92
CA PHE A 253 -1.39 24.58 -14.63
C PHE A 253 -1.65 23.72 -15.88
N LYS A 254 -0.87 23.98 -16.92
CA LYS A 254 -0.79 23.12 -18.10
C LYS A 254 0.28 22.02 -17.86
N PRO A 255 0.26 20.89 -18.60
CA PRO A 255 1.26 19.84 -18.46
C PRO A 255 2.72 20.33 -18.53
N ILE A 256 3.00 21.32 -19.37
CA ILE A 256 4.35 21.93 -19.46
C ILE A 256 4.77 22.61 -18.15
N GLN A 257 3.83 23.20 -17.41
CA GLN A 257 4.14 23.85 -16.15
C GLN A 257 4.35 22.79 -15.04
N VAL A 258 3.60 21.68 -15.08
CA VAL A 258 3.84 20.55 -14.19
C VAL A 258 5.26 19.98 -14.42
N ALA A 259 5.67 19.79 -15.68
CA ALA A 259 7.03 19.38 -16.02
C ALA A 259 8.08 20.39 -15.51
N ALA A 260 7.79 21.69 -15.62
CA ALA A 260 8.68 22.76 -15.14
C ALA A 260 8.80 22.76 -13.61
N LEU A 261 7.72 22.45 -12.86
CA LEU A 261 7.76 22.30 -11.40
C LEU A 261 8.65 21.14 -10.96
N ARG A 262 8.75 20.08 -11.78
CA ARG A 262 9.64 18.93 -11.56
C ARG A 262 11.06 19.17 -12.10
N GLU A 263 11.32 20.34 -12.64
CA GLU A 263 12.60 20.70 -13.29
C GLU A 263 13.01 19.70 -14.41
N ASN A 264 12.02 19.06 -15.04
CA ASN A 264 12.26 18.10 -16.10
C ASN A 264 12.39 18.82 -17.46
N LEU A 265 13.63 19.23 -17.78
CA LEU A 265 13.94 19.98 -18.99
C LEU A 265 13.51 19.25 -20.26
N GLU A 266 13.77 17.96 -20.37
CA GLU A 266 13.45 17.17 -21.58
C GLU A 266 11.94 17.16 -21.85
N VAL A 267 11.14 17.00 -20.81
CA VAL A 267 9.67 17.05 -20.95
C VAL A 267 9.19 18.45 -21.32
N VAL A 268 9.77 19.49 -20.71
CA VAL A 268 9.44 20.89 -21.07
C VAL A 268 9.76 21.15 -22.53
N GLU A 269 10.93 20.70 -23.05
CA GLU A 269 11.33 20.84 -24.45
C GLU A 269 10.37 20.13 -25.42
N ILE A 270 9.85 18.96 -25.04
CA ILE A 270 8.89 18.20 -25.85
C ILE A 270 7.54 18.88 -25.89
N LEU A 271 7.05 19.39 -24.75
CA LEU A 271 5.75 20.03 -24.64
C LEU A 271 5.74 21.47 -25.21
N PHE A 272 6.88 22.15 -25.19
CA PHE A 272 7.00 23.55 -25.58
C PHE A 272 6.45 23.86 -26.97
N PRO A 273 6.81 23.10 -28.05
CA PRO A 273 6.34 23.42 -29.42
C PRO A 273 4.85 23.17 -29.63
N VAL A 274 4.21 22.37 -28.78
CA VAL A 274 2.79 21.99 -28.92
C VAL A 274 1.88 22.72 -27.91
N THR A 275 2.47 23.46 -26.97
CA THR A 275 1.72 24.20 -25.94
C THR A 275 1.57 25.67 -26.33
N SER A 276 0.35 26.20 -26.27
CA SER A 276 0.10 27.63 -26.47
C SER A 276 0.70 28.46 -25.32
N PRO A 277 1.23 29.67 -25.60
CA PRO A 277 1.81 30.51 -24.56
C PRO A 277 0.90 30.70 -23.34
N VAL A 278 1.48 30.63 -22.16
CA VAL A 278 0.82 30.96 -20.91
C VAL A 278 0.90 32.46 -20.72
N SER A 279 -0.25 33.13 -20.62
CA SER A 279 -0.36 34.59 -20.60
C SER A 279 0.45 35.31 -19.51
N LYS A 280 0.71 34.60 -18.41
CA LYS A 280 1.50 35.11 -17.28
C LYS A 280 3.02 34.99 -17.50
N VAL A 281 3.48 34.18 -18.44
CA VAL A 281 4.91 33.98 -18.75
C VAL A 281 5.34 35.05 -19.74
N ALA A 282 6.04 36.07 -19.25
CA ALA A 282 6.48 37.21 -20.08
C ALA A 282 7.53 36.81 -21.15
N ASP A 283 8.42 35.88 -20.80
CA ASP A 283 9.41 35.30 -21.70
C ASP A 283 8.96 33.87 -22.07
N TRP A 284 8.31 33.74 -23.25
CA TRP A 284 7.90 32.42 -23.75
C TRP A 284 9.09 31.72 -24.41
N SER A 285 9.92 31.17 -23.54
CA SER A 285 11.04 30.29 -23.85
C SER A 285 11.05 29.13 -22.87
N VAL A 286 11.77 28.04 -23.15
CA VAL A 286 11.89 26.90 -22.23
C VAL A 286 12.39 27.38 -20.86
N ASP A 287 13.46 28.17 -20.85
CA ASP A 287 14.00 28.75 -19.61
C ASP A 287 13.03 29.70 -18.93
N GLY A 288 12.29 30.49 -19.70
CA GLY A 288 11.29 31.43 -19.19
C GLY A 288 10.13 30.73 -18.53
N VAL A 289 9.62 29.63 -19.12
CA VAL A 289 8.57 28.78 -18.53
C VAL A 289 9.03 28.21 -17.21
N ILE A 290 10.23 27.61 -17.15
CA ILE A 290 10.77 27.01 -15.92
C ILE A 290 10.93 28.07 -14.82
N LYS A 291 11.60 29.18 -15.14
CA LYS A 291 11.82 30.26 -14.16
C LYS A 291 10.52 30.86 -13.64
N HIS A 292 9.55 31.10 -14.51
CA HIS A 292 8.26 31.68 -14.13
C HIS A 292 7.48 30.69 -13.23
N THR A 293 7.38 29.43 -13.62
CA THR A 293 6.60 28.43 -12.87
C THR A 293 7.20 28.18 -11.48
N LEU A 294 8.52 28.06 -11.38
CA LEU A 294 9.20 27.93 -10.08
C LEU A 294 9.05 29.20 -9.22
N SER A 295 9.01 30.39 -9.84
CA SER A 295 8.75 31.65 -9.13
C SER A 295 7.32 31.73 -8.62
N GLU A 296 6.30 31.34 -9.42
CA GLU A 296 4.90 31.28 -8.99
C GLU A 296 4.70 30.28 -7.84
N ALA A 297 5.30 29.09 -7.92
CA ALA A 297 5.25 28.09 -6.85
C ALA A 297 5.86 28.63 -5.54
N ASN A 298 7.00 29.35 -5.62
CA ASN A 298 7.61 29.99 -4.46
C ASN A 298 6.74 31.14 -3.93
N MET A 299 6.08 31.93 -4.79
CA MET A 299 5.18 33.00 -4.39
C MET A 299 3.83 32.45 -3.87
N GLY A 300 3.35 31.32 -4.41
CA GLY A 300 2.20 30.58 -3.88
C GLY A 300 2.44 30.13 -2.45
N ASN A 301 3.60 29.53 -2.19
CA ASN A 301 4.03 29.16 -0.84
C ASN A 301 4.16 30.37 0.11
N ILE A 302 4.46 31.56 -0.40
CA ILE A 302 4.50 32.81 0.40
C ILE A 302 3.07 33.36 0.64
N LYS A 303 2.17 33.28 -0.36
CA LYS A 303 0.77 33.72 -0.22
C LYS A 303 -0.09 32.76 0.58
N GLU A 304 0.16 31.44 0.49
CA GLU A 304 -0.46 30.47 1.38
C GLU A 304 -0.02 30.64 2.84
N ALA A 305 1.13 31.27 3.10
CA ALA A 305 1.53 31.67 4.44
C ALA A 305 0.69 32.86 5.01
N GLU A 306 -0.07 33.58 4.17
CA GLU A 306 -0.88 34.74 4.57
C GLU A 306 -2.40 34.48 4.63
N LEU A 307 -2.92 33.33 4.12
CA LEU A 307 -4.33 32.93 4.25
C LEU A 307 -4.53 32.02 5.46
N PRO A 308 -5.64 32.14 6.22
CA PRO A 308 -5.88 31.26 7.36
C PRO A 308 -6.10 29.83 6.90
N LYS A 309 -5.07 28.99 7.00
CA LYS A 309 -5.08 27.57 6.70
C LYS A 309 -6.04 26.81 7.62
N SER A 310 -6.90 25.96 7.08
CA SER A 310 -7.36 24.78 7.80
C SER A 310 -6.11 23.93 8.18
N PRO A 311 -6.05 23.28 9.33
CA PRO A 311 -4.83 22.96 10.04
C PRO A 311 -3.99 21.88 9.32
N SER A 312 -3.03 22.34 8.50
CA SER A 312 -1.77 21.59 8.29
C SER A 312 -0.94 21.67 9.57
N PRO A 313 -0.03 20.73 9.88
CA PRO A 313 0.69 20.73 11.14
C PRO A 313 1.44 22.05 11.28
N GLN A 314 0.87 22.94 12.09
CA GLN A 314 1.46 24.22 12.46
C GLN A 314 2.88 23.96 12.99
N LYS A 315 3.87 24.75 12.54
CA LYS A 315 5.06 24.94 13.36
C LYS A 315 4.51 25.20 14.77
N PRO A 316 4.84 24.38 15.74
CA PRO A 316 4.27 24.53 17.05
C PRO A 316 4.52 25.97 17.50
N LYS A 317 3.44 26.68 17.85
CA LYS A 317 3.59 27.99 18.49
C LYS A 317 4.50 27.76 19.67
N VAL A 318 5.67 28.37 19.67
CA VAL A 318 6.56 28.33 20.83
C VAL A 318 5.74 28.94 21.96
N VAL A 319 5.22 28.09 22.83
CA VAL A 319 4.50 28.52 24.01
C VAL A 319 5.58 29.04 24.96
N GLU A 320 5.46 30.28 25.42
CA GLU A 320 6.37 30.78 26.45
C GLU A 320 6.12 29.99 27.74
N VAL A 321 7.02 29.08 28.05
CA VAL A 321 6.95 28.20 29.23
C VAL A 321 7.73 28.86 30.34
N GLY A 322 7.08 29.11 31.46
CA GLY A 322 7.70 29.71 32.62
C GLY A 322 8.80 28.83 33.25
N PRO A 323 9.74 29.44 34.02
CA PRO A 323 10.84 28.69 34.63
C PRO A 323 10.39 27.57 35.57
N GLU A 324 9.26 27.74 36.22
CA GLU A 324 8.69 26.77 37.16
C GLU A 324 8.05 25.60 36.41
N GLU A 325 7.38 25.87 35.28
CA GLU A 325 6.81 24.83 34.40
C GLU A 325 7.90 23.97 33.74
N LYS A 326 8.99 24.58 33.27
CA LYS A 326 10.16 23.87 32.77
C LYS A 326 10.79 22.96 33.82
N LYS A 327 10.89 23.42 35.06
CA LYS A 327 11.41 22.61 36.17
C LYS A 327 10.51 21.38 36.41
N ARG A 328 9.19 21.60 36.49
CA ARG A 328 8.20 20.50 36.68
C ARG A 328 8.19 19.54 35.48
N SER A 329 8.34 20.04 34.25
CA SER A 329 8.50 19.21 33.06
C SER A 329 9.75 18.33 33.16
N MET A 330 10.88 18.89 33.60
CA MET A 330 12.12 18.13 33.79
C MET A 330 11.98 17.04 34.86
N GLU A 331 11.26 17.32 35.97
CA GLU A 331 10.97 16.33 37.02
C GLU A 331 10.07 15.20 36.48
N ALA A 332 9.05 15.54 35.68
CA ALA A 332 8.19 14.57 35.01
C ALA A 332 8.97 13.72 34.00
N LYS A 333 9.84 14.34 33.20
CA LYS A 333 10.77 13.65 32.29
C LYS A 333 11.65 12.65 33.03
N GLN A 334 12.23 13.03 34.16
CA GLN A 334 13.08 12.14 34.96
C GLN A 334 12.31 10.89 35.44
N ARG A 335 11.06 11.06 35.88
CA ARG A 335 10.19 9.91 36.24
C ARG A 335 9.94 9.00 35.02
N GLY A 336 9.73 9.58 33.83
CA GLY A 336 9.58 8.84 32.59
C GLY A 336 10.84 8.06 32.23
N ASP A 337 12.02 8.68 32.34
CA ASP A 337 13.32 8.05 32.09
C ASP A 337 13.58 6.87 33.06
N GLU A 338 13.18 7.01 34.32
CA GLU A 338 13.27 5.93 35.32
C GLU A 338 12.30 4.77 35.03
N ALA A 339 11.06 5.06 34.66
CA ALA A 339 10.09 4.05 34.29
C ALA A 339 10.53 3.31 33.01
N PHE A 340 11.06 4.04 32.03
CA PHE A 340 11.62 3.45 30.80
C PHE A 340 12.76 2.48 31.09
N LYS A 341 13.70 2.83 31.99
CA LYS A 341 14.79 1.93 32.40
C LYS A 341 14.27 0.63 33.05
N ARG A 342 13.15 0.69 33.76
CA ARG A 342 12.48 -0.48 34.34
C ARG A 342 11.62 -1.25 33.32
N LYS A 343 11.56 -0.81 32.06
CA LYS A 343 10.73 -1.32 30.97
C LYS A 343 9.22 -1.19 31.24
N ASP A 344 8.85 -0.30 32.14
CA ASP A 344 7.46 0.08 32.42
C ASP A 344 7.06 1.20 31.46
N TYR A 345 6.78 0.80 30.22
CA TYR A 345 6.57 1.75 29.12
C TYR A 345 5.27 2.54 29.29
N GLN A 346 4.23 1.96 29.91
CA GLN A 346 2.98 2.69 30.15
C GLN A 346 3.19 3.83 31.14
N THR A 347 3.81 3.57 32.29
CA THR A 347 4.14 4.62 33.26
C THR A 347 5.10 5.66 32.67
N ALA A 348 6.02 5.24 31.78
CA ALA A 348 6.91 6.17 31.07
C ALA A 348 6.13 7.11 30.14
N ILE A 349 5.15 6.57 29.40
CA ILE A 349 4.26 7.36 28.51
C ILE A 349 3.47 8.38 29.30
N ASP A 350 2.87 8.00 30.42
CA ASP A 350 2.10 8.90 31.27
C ASP A 350 2.96 10.03 31.82
N ALA A 351 4.19 9.72 32.26
CA ALA A 351 5.13 10.71 32.76
C ALA A 351 5.64 11.67 31.66
N TYR A 352 5.95 11.14 30.45
CA TYR A 352 6.33 11.99 29.31
C TYR A 352 5.16 12.84 28.84
N THR A 353 3.93 12.33 28.87
CA THR A 353 2.73 13.13 28.56
C THR A 353 2.58 14.31 29.48
N GLN A 354 2.71 14.10 30.81
CA GLN A 354 2.73 15.20 31.77
C GLN A 354 3.85 16.20 31.53
N ALA A 355 5.02 15.73 31.10
CA ALA A 355 6.14 16.61 30.76
C ALA A 355 5.87 17.43 29.50
N ILE A 356 5.24 16.84 28.45
CA ILE A 356 4.84 17.51 27.21
C ILE A 356 3.76 18.57 27.47
N ASP A 357 2.78 18.26 28.33
CA ASP A 357 1.72 19.21 28.71
C ASP A 357 2.30 20.47 29.41
N LEU A 358 3.41 20.31 30.12
CA LEU A 358 4.11 21.41 30.81
C LEU A 358 5.11 22.14 29.92
N ASP A 359 5.75 21.44 28.99
CA ASP A 359 6.67 22.02 28.00
C ASP A 359 6.48 21.36 26.62
N PRO A 360 5.52 21.85 25.83
CA PRO A 360 5.21 21.29 24.52
C PRO A 360 6.28 21.55 23.45
N ASN A 361 7.26 22.43 23.74
CA ASN A 361 8.33 22.76 22.78
C ASN A 361 9.54 21.82 22.87
N GLU A 362 9.60 20.93 23.85
CA GLU A 362 10.74 20.06 24.07
C GLU A 362 10.64 18.78 23.22
N ALA A 363 11.22 18.81 22.03
CA ALA A 363 11.19 17.69 21.05
C ALA A 363 11.73 16.35 21.61
N VAL A 364 12.62 16.41 22.63
CA VAL A 364 13.17 15.19 23.24
C VAL A 364 12.10 14.37 23.95
N LEU A 365 11.09 15.04 24.54
CA LEU A 365 9.99 14.37 25.23
C LEU A 365 9.15 13.54 24.25
N LEU A 366 8.79 14.13 23.10
CA LEU A 366 8.08 13.44 22.02
C LEU A 366 8.88 12.27 21.48
N SER A 367 10.18 12.44 21.24
CA SER A 367 11.06 11.36 20.81
C SER A 367 11.13 10.20 21.80
N ASN A 368 11.13 10.49 23.10
CA ASN A 368 11.16 9.49 24.16
C ASN A 368 9.80 8.76 24.28
N ARG A 369 8.68 9.49 24.18
CA ARG A 369 7.34 8.90 24.21
C ARG A 369 7.10 8.04 22.96
N SER A 370 7.51 8.50 21.79
CA SER A 370 7.49 7.72 20.55
C SER A 370 8.24 6.38 20.70
N LEU A 371 9.40 6.41 21.37
CA LEU A 371 10.15 5.17 21.63
C LEU A 371 9.40 4.20 22.55
N CYS A 372 8.68 4.72 23.55
CA CYS A 372 7.84 3.89 24.41
C CYS A 372 6.71 3.22 23.60
N TRP A 373 6.02 3.99 22.75
CA TRP A 373 4.99 3.47 21.85
C TRP A 373 5.53 2.38 20.90
N LEU A 374 6.74 2.59 20.34
CA LEU A 374 7.43 1.58 19.52
C LEU A 374 7.68 0.28 20.29
N ARG A 375 8.08 0.38 21.57
CA ARG A 375 8.33 -0.79 22.43
C ARG A 375 7.05 -1.55 22.80
N MET A 376 5.92 -0.87 22.76
CA MET A 376 4.58 -1.44 22.98
C MET A 376 3.90 -1.93 21.69
N GLY A 377 4.54 -1.75 20.52
CA GLY A 377 3.96 -2.14 19.24
C GLY A 377 2.86 -1.18 18.72
N GLN A 378 2.73 0.01 19.32
CA GLN A 378 1.72 1.02 18.96
C GLN A 378 2.26 1.97 17.87
N GLY A 379 2.25 1.49 16.63
CA GLY A 379 2.88 2.15 15.48
C GLY A 379 2.31 3.54 15.17
N GLU A 380 0.98 3.70 15.21
CA GLU A 380 0.32 4.98 14.88
C GLU A 380 0.66 6.07 15.89
N HIS A 381 0.56 5.78 17.19
CA HIS A 381 0.93 6.75 18.24
C HIS A 381 2.42 7.11 18.19
N ALA A 382 3.27 6.11 17.88
CA ALA A 382 4.70 6.35 17.70
C ALA A 382 4.99 7.28 16.50
N LEU A 383 4.23 7.13 15.41
CA LEU A 383 4.36 7.96 14.21
C LEU A 383 3.89 9.38 14.44
N GLU A 384 2.78 9.57 15.15
CA GLU A 384 2.26 10.89 15.53
C GLU A 384 3.31 11.68 16.33
N ASP A 385 3.86 11.07 17.40
CA ASP A 385 4.90 11.70 18.22
C ASP A 385 6.18 11.97 17.44
N ALA A 386 6.59 11.05 16.54
CA ALA A 386 7.78 11.23 15.73
C ALA A 386 7.64 12.41 14.75
N ARG A 387 6.48 12.55 14.11
CA ARG A 387 6.17 13.68 13.22
C ARG A 387 6.10 15.01 13.98
N ALA A 388 5.46 15.02 15.15
CA ALA A 388 5.44 16.21 16.01
C ALA A 388 6.86 16.60 16.46
N CYS A 389 7.70 15.62 16.84
CA CYS A 389 9.10 15.81 17.16
C CYS A 389 9.88 16.42 15.98
N ARG A 390 9.64 15.95 14.77
CA ARG A 390 10.27 16.43 13.55
C ARG A 390 9.82 17.84 13.18
N ALA A 391 8.56 18.19 13.41
CA ALA A 391 8.05 19.54 13.22
C ALA A 391 8.73 20.55 14.14
N LEU A 392 9.07 20.15 15.39
CA LEU A 392 9.82 20.98 16.34
C LEU A 392 11.31 21.11 15.99
N ARG A 393 11.92 20.03 15.48
CA ARG A 393 13.35 19.97 15.16
C ARG A 393 13.58 19.23 13.83
N PRO A 394 13.40 19.91 12.68
CA PRO A 394 13.55 19.29 11.36
C PRO A 394 14.98 18.81 11.06
N ASP A 395 15.97 19.44 11.69
CA ASP A 395 17.41 19.16 11.57
C ASP A 395 17.90 18.02 12.48
N TRP A 396 17.00 17.37 13.23
CA TRP A 396 17.40 16.36 14.18
C TRP A 396 17.24 14.93 13.63
N HIS A 397 18.35 14.33 13.26
CA HIS A 397 18.41 12.99 12.67
C HIS A 397 17.67 11.89 13.49
N LYS A 398 17.61 12.04 14.84
CA LYS A 398 16.87 11.09 15.69
C LYS A 398 15.36 11.18 15.49
N ALA A 399 14.83 12.33 15.12
CA ALA A 399 13.41 12.46 14.80
C ALA A 399 13.08 11.67 13.50
N CYS A 400 13.94 11.77 12.49
CA CYS A 400 13.83 10.96 11.27
C CYS A 400 13.92 9.45 11.57
N TYR A 401 14.81 9.05 12.47
CA TYR A 401 14.93 7.66 12.90
C TYR A 401 13.65 7.15 13.58
N ARG A 402 13.04 7.95 14.47
CA ARG A 402 11.76 7.60 15.13
C ARG A 402 10.63 7.43 14.13
N GLU A 403 10.53 8.36 13.17
CA GLU A 403 9.52 8.30 12.12
C GLU A 403 9.71 7.04 11.25
N GLY A 404 10.92 6.78 10.77
CA GLY A 404 11.24 5.58 10.00
C GLY A 404 10.96 4.29 10.76
N ALA A 405 11.29 4.23 12.06
CA ALA A 405 11.01 3.07 12.91
C ALA A 405 9.51 2.83 13.12
N ALA A 406 8.71 3.89 13.27
CA ALA A 406 7.26 3.81 13.39
C ALA A 406 6.62 3.34 12.08
N LEU A 407 7.03 3.90 10.95
CA LEU A 407 6.58 3.50 9.62
C LEU A 407 6.94 2.04 9.29
N ARG A 408 8.14 1.58 9.71
CA ARG A 408 8.54 0.18 9.57
C ARG A 408 7.66 -0.76 10.40
N LEU A 409 7.29 -0.37 11.61
CA LEU A 409 6.36 -1.14 12.45
C LEU A 409 4.98 -1.25 11.81
N LEU A 410 4.54 -0.21 11.11
CA LEU A 410 3.29 -0.15 10.33
C LEU A 410 3.41 -0.81 8.94
N GLN A 411 4.54 -1.46 8.64
CA GLN A 411 4.85 -2.10 7.37
C GLN A 411 4.86 -1.15 6.15
N ARG A 412 4.92 0.14 6.39
CA ARG A 412 5.06 1.19 5.37
C ARG A 412 6.53 1.36 4.99
N PHE A 413 7.11 0.32 4.38
CA PHE A 413 8.55 0.20 4.18
C PHE A 413 9.15 1.27 3.27
N HIS A 414 8.41 1.71 2.25
CA HIS A 414 8.85 2.78 1.35
C HIS A 414 8.98 4.12 2.10
N ASP A 415 7.93 4.47 2.85
CA ASP A 415 7.93 5.70 3.65
C ASP A 415 8.99 5.65 4.76
N ALA A 416 9.19 4.44 5.35
CA ALA A 416 10.24 4.20 6.33
C ALA A 416 11.63 4.44 5.74
N ALA A 417 11.89 3.93 4.52
CA ALA A 417 13.14 4.16 3.81
C ALA A 417 13.39 5.65 3.55
N ASN A 418 12.36 6.39 3.10
CA ASN A 418 12.45 7.83 2.89
C ASN A 418 12.81 8.58 4.18
N ALA A 419 12.12 8.28 5.29
CA ALA A 419 12.40 8.92 6.58
C ALA A 419 13.83 8.62 7.09
N PHE A 420 14.30 7.37 6.95
CA PHE A 420 15.69 7.02 7.29
C PHE A 420 16.71 7.70 6.37
N TYR A 421 16.42 7.77 5.06
CA TYR A 421 17.29 8.45 4.10
C TYR A 421 17.49 9.93 4.42
N GLU A 422 16.42 10.65 4.76
CA GLU A 422 16.53 12.03 5.23
C GLU A 422 17.39 12.15 6.50
N GLY A 423 17.27 11.19 7.43
CA GLY A 423 18.14 11.11 8.60
C GLY A 423 19.61 10.88 8.24
N VAL A 424 19.89 10.04 7.22
CA VAL A 424 21.25 9.84 6.68
C VAL A 424 21.79 11.12 6.06
N GLN A 425 20.97 11.88 5.33
CA GLN A 425 21.39 13.18 4.78
C GLN A 425 21.78 14.18 5.86
N LEU A 426 21.08 14.19 7.01
CA LEU A 426 21.41 15.03 8.15
C LEU A 426 22.68 14.58 8.90
N GLN A 427 22.97 13.28 8.91
CA GLN A 427 24.14 12.72 9.57
C GLN A 427 24.67 11.48 8.81
N PRO A 428 25.46 11.69 7.73
CA PRO A 428 25.95 10.60 6.87
C PRO A 428 26.85 9.56 7.61
N GLU A 429 27.54 9.98 8.64
CA GLU A 429 28.44 9.12 9.44
C GLU A 429 27.68 8.19 10.42
N ASN A 430 26.36 8.35 10.55
CA ASN A 430 25.58 7.58 11.51
C ASN A 430 25.23 6.19 10.95
N GLN A 431 26.03 5.19 11.33
CA GLN A 431 25.88 3.83 10.85
C GLN A 431 24.52 3.21 11.18
N GLU A 432 23.92 3.54 12.34
CA GLU A 432 22.59 3.05 12.74
C GLU A 432 21.49 3.49 11.76
N LEU A 433 21.57 4.74 11.28
CA LEU A 433 20.63 5.26 10.25
C LEU A 433 20.85 4.61 8.90
N VAL A 434 22.11 4.43 8.49
CA VAL A 434 22.47 3.77 7.23
C VAL A 434 21.97 2.33 7.21
N ASP A 435 22.15 1.62 8.32
CA ASP A 435 21.71 0.24 8.44
C ASP A 435 20.17 0.14 8.49
N ALA A 436 19.51 1.04 9.24
CA ALA A 436 18.04 1.11 9.26
C ALA A 436 17.42 1.44 7.89
N PHE A 437 18.07 2.32 7.12
CA PHE A 437 17.68 2.61 5.73
C PHE A 437 17.79 1.36 4.85
N ARG A 438 18.94 0.66 4.90
CA ARG A 438 19.15 -0.58 4.14
C ARG A 438 18.14 -1.66 4.51
N GLU A 439 17.91 -1.86 5.81
CA GLU A 439 16.91 -2.81 6.31
C GLU A 439 15.49 -2.47 5.82
N ALA A 440 15.10 -1.20 5.81
CA ALA A 440 13.80 -0.77 5.31
C ALA A 440 13.66 -1.00 3.81
N VAL A 441 14.70 -0.71 3.01
CA VAL A 441 14.73 -1.00 1.56
C VAL A 441 14.68 -2.51 1.30
N GLU A 442 15.44 -3.31 2.06
CA GLU A 442 15.41 -4.76 1.94
C GLU A 442 14.06 -5.36 2.35
N ALA A 443 13.47 -4.84 3.44
CA ALA A 443 12.14 -5.25 3.87
C ALA A 443 11.08 -4.90 2.83
N GLY A 444 11.14 -3.71 2.23
CA GLY A 444 10.28 -3.32 1.11
C GLY A 444 10.47 -4.23 -0.10
N ARG A 445 11.71 -4.53 -0.47
CA ARG A 445 12.00 -5.48 -1.55
C ARG A 445 11.52 -6.90 -1.23
N LYS A 446 11.67 -7.37 -0.01
CA LYS A 446 11.15 -8.69 0.42
C LYS A 446 9.64 -8.69 0.47
N PHE A 447 9.04 -7.62 0.96
CA PHE A 447 7.59 -7.45 1.01
C PHE A 447 6.99 -7.41 -0.41
N HIS A 448 7.65 -6.73 -1.35
CA HIS A 448 7.28 -6.69 -2.77
C HIS A 448 7.97 -7.78 -3.60
N GLY A 449 9.11 -8.31 -3.18
CA GLY A 449 9.94 -9.29 -3.93
C GLY A 449 9.66 -10.74 -3.55
N THR A 450 8.88 -11.01 -2.51
CA THR A 450 8.24 -12.31 -2.33
C THR A 450 7.20 -12.56 -3.41
N ASP A 451 6.75 -11.50 -4.08
CA ASP A 451 5.89 -11.62 -5.28
C ASP A 451 6.69 -11.90 -6.57
N GLN A 452 7.97 -11.48 -6.66
CA GLN A 452 8.78 -11.63 -7.89
C GLN A 452 9.70 -12.87 -7.93
N GLN A 453 10.08 -13.46 -6.81
CA GLN A 453 10.99 -14.61 -6.79
C GLN A 453 10.29 -15.97 -6.92
N LYS A 454 8.98 -16.04 -6.87
CA LYS A 454 8.22 -17.27 -7.15
C LYS A 454 7.76 -17.40 -8.61
N SER A 455 8.04 -16.43 -9.48
CA SER A 455 7.71 -16.49 -10.91
C SER A 455 8.86 -16.98 -11.82
N SER A 456 9.97 -17.47 -11.24
CA SER A 456 11.14 -17.95 -11.99
C SER A 456 11.77 -19.20 -11.36
N SER A 457 10.93 -20.14 -10.91
CA SER A 457 11.40 -21.52 -10.62
C SER A 457 10.34 -22.55 -10.98
#